data_229664d9accdadb7065d963820b96e41
#
_entry.id   229664d9accdadb7065d963820b96e41
#
_cell.length_a   1.000
_cell.length_b   1.000
_cell.length_c   1.000
_cell.angle_alpha   90.00
_cell.angle_beta   90.00
_cell.angle_gamma   90.00
#
_symmetry.space_group_name_H-M   'P 1'
#
loop_
_entity.id
_entity.type
_entity.pdbx_description
1 polymer ?
#
loop_
_entity_poly.entity_id
_entity_poly.type
_entity_poly.pdbx_seq_one_letter_code
_entity_poly.pdbx_strand_id
1 'polypeptide(L)'
;MTAWMIVTARIHDREKFITGYGPAAAKLIGQFGGKYVVRAPGAEILEGEGWAGASVVISEWPDKAAILAFWNSPEYAEVKKLREGLADVSIMVIEQPG
;
A
#
# COMPACT_ATOMS: atom_id res chain seq x y z
N MET A 1 4.11 -2.08 19.72
CA MET A 1 2.80 -1.73 19.14
C MET A 1 2.78 -2.16 17.70
N THR A 2 1.65 -2.63 17.21
CA THR A 2 1.53 -3.06 15.81
C THR A 2 0.85 -1.97 15.00
N ALA A 3 1.31 -1.75 13.78
CA ALA A 3 0.71 -0.77 12.88
C ALA A 3 0.42 -1.42 11.53
N TRP A 4 -0.51 -0.83 10.80
CA TRP A 4 -0.89 -1.29 9.48
C TRP A 4 -0.95 -0.13 8.51
N MET A 5 -0.48 -0.37 7.31
CA MET A 5 -0.69 0.54 6.18
C MET A 5 -1.75 -0.08 5.29
N ILE A 6 -2.83 0.66 5.07
CA ILE A 6 -3.99 0.18 4.33
C ILE A 6 -4.09 0.96 3.03
N VAL A 7 -3.98 0.27 1.92
CA VAL A 7 -4.01 0.85 0.59
C VAL A 7 -5.25 0.39 -0.13
N THR A 8 -6.00 1.34 -0.68
CA THR A 8 -7.09 1.07 -1.61
C THR A 8 -6.69 1.63 -2.96
N ALA A 9 -6.77 0.83 -4.01
CA ALA A 9 -6.27 1.23 -5.32
C ALA A 9 -7.22 0.85 -6.45
N ARG A 10 -7.44 1.80 -7.38
CA ARG A 10 -8.02 1.54 -8.70
C ARG A 10 -6.89 1.55 -9.70
N ILE A 11 -6.57 0.39 -10.25
CA ILE A 11 -5.43 0.22 -11.13
C ILE A 11 -5.90 0.35 -12.58
N HIS A 12 -5.36 1.33 -13.31
CA HIS A 12 -5.74 1.61 -14.70
C HIS A 12 -4.95 0.80 -15.70
N ASP A 13 -3.67 0.53 -15.40
CA ASP A 13 -2.80 -0.28 -16.24
C ASP A 13 -2.16 -1.36 -15.35
N ARG A 14 -2.85 -2.49 -15.25
CA ARG A 14 -2.45 -3.56 -14.35
C ARG A 14 -1.11 -4.16 -14.73
N GLU A 15 -0.86 -4.35 -16.01
CA GLU A 15 0.41 -4.94 -16.46
C GLU A 15 1.61 -4.10 -16.04
N LYS A 16 1.59 -2.81 -16.33
CA LYS A 16 2.67 -1.90 -15.94
C LYS A 16 2.81 -1.78 -14.44
N PHE A 17 1.68 -1.79 -13.73
CA PHE A 17 1.68 -1.71 -12.27
C PHE A 17 2.33 -2.96 -11.66
N ILE A 18 1.95 -4.15 -12.13
CA ILE A 18 2.44 -5.43 -11.61
C ILE A 18 3.92 -5.64 -11.95
N THR A 19 4.36 -5.21 -13.12
CA THR A 19 5.76 -5.44 -13.55
C THR A 19 6.72 -4.37 -13.05
N GLY A 20 6.23 -3.18 -12.69
CA GLY A 20 7.08 -2.06 -12.26
C GLY A 20 6.94 -1.74 -10.78
N TYR A 21 5.86 -1.04 -10.44
CA TYR A 21 5.67 -0.55 -9.08
C TYR A 21 5.53 -1.69 -8.05
N GLY A 22 4.72 -2.70 -8.36
CA GLY A 22 4.42 -3.76 -7.40
C GLY A 22 5.64 -4.45 -6.81
N PRO A 23 6.53 -5.02 -7.64
CA PRO A 23 7.74 -5.68 -7.13
C PRO A 23 8.70 -4.73 -6.42
N ALA A 24 8.86 -3.50 -6.93
CA ALA A 24 9.76 -2.52 -6.31
C ALA A 24 9.26 -2.10 -4.93
N ALA A 25 7.96 -1.85 -4.80
CA ALA A 25 7.35 -1.50 -3.52
C ALA A 25 7.44 -2.66 -2.52
N ALA A 26 7.15 -3.89 -2.97
CA ALA A 26 7.20 -5.07 -2.11
C ALA A 26 8.60 -5.29 -1.52
N LYS A 27 9.62 -5.15 -2.33
CA LYS A 27 11.01 -5.28 -1.88
C LYS A 27 11.34 -4.24 -0.81
N LEU A 28 10.97 -3.00 -1.06
CA LEU A 28 11.28 -1.89 -0.16
C LEU A 28 10.50 -2.01 1.15
N ILE A 29 9.23 -2.39 1.09
CA ILE A 29 8.41 -2.63 2.29
C ILE A 29 9.08 -3.66 3.19
N GLY A 30 9.56 -4.77 2.62
CA GLY A 30 10.27 -5.79 3.37
C GLY A 30 11.55 -5.28 4.02
N GLN A 31 12.29 -4.42 3.32
CA GLN A 31 13.52 -3.84 3.84
C GLN A 31 13.28 -2.92 5.04
N PHE A 32 12.12 -2.27 5.11
CA PHE A 32 11.76 -1.37 6.21
C PHE A 32 10.98 -2.06 7.34
N GLY A 33 10.81 -3.39 7.26
CA GLY A 33 10.20 -4.16 8.33
C GLY A 33 8.72 -4.46 8.17
N GLY A 34 8.13 -4.11 7.02
CA GLY A 34 6.74 -4.43 6.74
C GLY A 34 6.57 -5.80 6.10
N LYS A 35 5.37 -6.35 6.21
CA LYS A 35 4.99 -7.57 5.50
C LYS A 35 3.54 -7.46 5.04
N TYR A 36 3.25 -7.99 3.87
CA TYR A 36 1.87 -8.04 3.39
C TYR A 36 1.07 -9.08 4.17
N VAL A 37 -0.14 -8.69 4.58
CA VAL A 37 -1.09 -9.60 5.22
C VAL A 37 -2.35 -9.78 4.37
N VAL A 38 -2.69 -8.80 3.54
CA VAL A 38 -3.81 -8.89 2.58
C VAL A 38 -3.38 -8.25 1.27
N ARG A 39 -3.65 -8.95 0.17
CA ARG A 39 -3.57 -8.40 -1.20
C ARG A 39 -4.71 -9.02 -1.97
N ALA A 40 -5.81 -8.29 -2.11
CA ALA A 40 -7.01 -8.82 -2.73
C ALA A 40 -7.70 -7.79 -3.63
N PRO A 41 -8.13 -8.18 -4.82
CA PRO A 41 -8.93 -7.33 -5.69
C PRO A 41 -10.41 -7.41 -5.33
N GLY A 42 -11.21 -6.51 -5.91
CA GLY A 42 -12.66 -6.66 -5.91
C GLY A 42 -13.36 -6.34 -4.61
N ALA A 43 -12.96 -5.28 -3.93
CA ALA A 43 -13.61 -4.85 -2.70
C ALA A 43 -15.12 -4.62 -2.91
N GLU A 44 -15.93 -5.14 -2.00
CA GLU A 44 -17.37 -4.94 -1.99
C GLU A 44 -17.72 -3.97 -0.87
N ILE A 45 -18.48 -2.93 -1.19
CA ILE A 45 -18.90 -1.93 -0.22
C ILE A 45 -20.32 -2.28 0.27
N LEU A 46 -20.44 -2.61 1.53
CA LEU A 46 -21.75 -2.97 2.10
C LEU A 46 -22.52 -1.75 2.57
N GLU A 47 -21.84 -0.70 2.96
CA GLU A 47 -22.47 0.53 3.42
C GLU A 47 -21.48 1.69 3.32
N GLY A 48 -21.98 2.87 3.06
CA GLY A 48 -21.18 4.08 3.00
C GLY A 48 -20.49 4.30 1.67
N GLU A 49 -19.64 5.31 1.63
CA GLU A 49 -18.88 5.66 0.45
C GLU A 49 -17.54 4.93 0.47
N GLY A 50 -17.17 4.39 -0.65
CA GLY A 50 -15.90 3.69 -0.79
C GLY A 50 -15.61 3.40 -2.25
N TRP A 51 -14.55 2.66 -2.50
CA TRP A 51 -14.13 2.35 -3.85
C TRP A 51 -14.51 0.89 -4.18
N ALA A 52 -15.77 0.71 -4.59
CA ALA A 52 -16.24 -0.61 -5.01
C ALA A 52 -15.37 -1.15 -6.16
N GLY A 53 -14.99 -2.40 -6.06
CA GLY A 53 -14.15 -3.06 -7.05
C GLY A 53 -12.66 -2.79 -6.90
N ALA A 54 -12.26 -1.93 -5.98
CA ALA A 54 -10.85 -1.61 -5.80
C ALA A 54 -10.05 -2.78 -5.24
N SER A 55 -8.74 -2.76 -5.49
CA SER A 55 -7.81 -3.66 -4.83
C SER A 55 -7.47 -3.12 -3.45
N VAL A 56 -7.39 -4.00 -2.46
CA VAL A 56 -7.02 -3.64 -1.09
C VAL A 56 -5.73 -4.35 -0.74
N VAL A 57 -4.75 -3.57 -0.25
CA VAL A 57 -3.46 -4.09 0.19
C VAL A 57 -3.22 -3.63 1.61
N ILE A 58 -3.01 -4.57 2.50
CA ILE A 58 -2.72 -4.27 3.91
C ILE A 58 -1.36 -4.85 4.24
N SER A 59 -0.49 -4.02 4.79
CA SER A 59 0.82 -4.45 5.31
C SER A 59 0.88 -4.19 6.80
N GLU A 60 1.53 -5.11 7.50
CA GLU A 60 1.70 -5.05 8.95
C GLU A 60 3.14 -4.68 9.27
N TRP A 61 3.32 -3.83 10.28
CA TRP A 61 4.61 -3.25 10.64
C TRP A 61 4.79 -3.25 12.16
N PRO A 62 6.05 -3.21 12.64
CA PRO A 62 6.29 -3.19 14.09
C PRO A 62 5.64 -2.00 14.79
N ASP A 63 5.63 -0.83 14.13
CA ASP A 63 5.04 0.38 14.65
C ASP A 63 4.82 1.38 13.52
N LYS A 64 4.15 2.49 13.85
CA LYS A 64 3.88 3.55 12.88
C LYS A 64 5.15 4.24 12.41
N ALA A 65 6.15 4.35 13.29
CA ALA A 65 7.43 5.00 12.94
C ALA A 65 8.11 4.27 11.79
N ALA A 66 8.05 2.94 11.75
CA ALA A 66 8.61 2.15 10.66
C ALA A 66 7.90 2.46 9.33
N ILE A 67 6.58 2.60 9.35
CA ILE A 67 5.81 2.97 8.16
C ILE A 67 6.22 4.36 7.67
N LEU A 68 6.32 5.33 8.57
CA LEU A 68 6.68 6.69 8.19
C LEU A 68 8.12 6.79 7.68
N ALA A 69 9.03 5.97 8.23
CA ALA A 69 10.39 5.90 7.72
C ALA A 69 10.42 5.41 6.27
N PHE A 70 9.63 4.38 5.97
CA PHE A 70 9.45 3.89 4.60
C PHE A 70 8.83 4.96 3.70
N TRP A 71 7.71 5.55 4.13
CA TRP A 71 6.97 6.53 3.34
C TRP A 71 7.81 7.75 2.98
N ASN A 72 8.62 8.22 3.93
CA ASN A 72 9.44 9.43 3.76
C ASN A 72 10.85 9.13 3.24
N SER A 73 11.16 7.88 2.92
CA SER A 73 12.49 7.53 2.43
C SER A 73 12.73 8.04 1.01
N PRO A 74 13.98 8.40 0.67
CA PRO A 74 14.31 8.75 -0.71
C PRO A 74 14.11 7.58 -1.67
N GLU A 75 14.29 6.35 -1.19
CA GLU A 75 14.07 5.15 -1.99
C GLU A 75 12.60 5.04 -2.41
N TYR A 76 11.67 5.27 -1.48
CA TYR A 76 10.24 5.21 -1.83
C TYR A 76 9.84 6.36 -2.74
N ALA A 77 10.45 7.53 -2.60
CA ALA A 77 10.18 8.65 -3.50
C ALA A 77 10.43 8.25 -4.97
N GLU A 78 11.48 7.47 -5.22
CA GLU A 78 11.76 6.97 -6.56
C GLU A 78 10.79 5.87 -6.99
N VAL A 79 10.49 4.92 -6.10
CA VAL A 79 9.54 3.84 -6.38
C VAL A 79 8.15 4.40 -6.66
N LYS A 80 7.73 5.40 -5.91
CA LYS A 80 6.41 6.02 -6.05
C LYS A 80 6.17 6.56 -7.47
N LYS A 81 7.20 7.04 -8.14
CA LYS A 81 7.10 7.54 -9.50
C LYS A 81 6.64 6.47 -10.49
N LEU A 82 6.91 5.21 -10.19
CA LEU A 82 6.56 4.09 -11.06
C LEU A 82 5.05 3.87 -11.18
N ARG A 83 4.25 4.41 -10.25
CA ARG A 83 2.78 4.27 -10.29
C ARG A 83 2.06 5.52 -10.80
N GLU A 84 2.77 6.57 -11.16
CA GLU A 84 2.15 7.79 -11.68
C GLU A 84 1.35 7.48 -12.94
N GLY A 85 0.08 7.88 -12.95
CA GLY A 85 -0.82 7.65 -14.06
C GLY A 85 -1.31 6.22 -14.21
N LEU A 86 -0.86 5.28 -13.38
CA LEU A 86 -1.24 3.87 -13.47
C LEU A 86 -2.35 3.47 -12.51
N ALA A 87 -2.57 4.24 -11.46
CA ALA A 87 -3.55 3.92 -10.44
C ALA A 87 -3.97 5.16 -9.65
N ASP A 88 -5.19 5.13 -9.16
CA ASP A 88 -5.65 6.06 -8.13
C ASP A 88 -5.57 5.31 -6.81
N VAL A 89 -4.91 5.90 -5.82
CA VAL A 89 -4.70 5.24 -4.53
C VAL A 89 -5.14 6.11 -3.37
N SER A 90 -5.60 5.45 -2.31
CA SER A 90 -5.86 6.06 -1.01
C SER A 90 -5.09 5.24 0.01
N ILE A 91 -4.27 5.89 0.81
CA ILE A 91 -3.39 5.20 1.75
C ILE A 91 -3.60 5.78 3.15
N MET A 92 -3.83 4.91 4.12
CA MET A 92 -3.93 5.33 5.50
C MET A 92 -3.10 4.43 6.40
N VAL A 93 -2.77 4.95 7.55
CA VAL A 93 -1.96 4.26 8.56
C VAL A 93 -2.73 4.25 9.86
N ILE A 94 -2.80 3.08 10.48
CA ILE A 94 -3.35 2.94 11.83
C ILE A 94 -2.34 2.22 12.72
N GLU A 95 -2.34 2.56 13.99
CA GLU A 95 -1.48 1.92 14.97
C GLU A 95 -2.34 1.49 16.15
N GLN A 96 -2.21 0.24 16.55
CA GLN A 96 -2.94 -0.27 17.70
C GLN A 96 -2.15 0.04 18.97
N PRO A 97 -2.74 0.78 19.91
CA PRO A 97 -2.07 1.05 21.19
C PRO A 97 -1.82 -0.26 21.92
N GLY A 98 -0.62 -0.39 22.42
CA GLY A 98 -0.13 -1.55 23.05
C GLY A 98 -0.44 -2.37 24.02
#